data_d23414461a1b1f2a538be65c5cd5592d
#
_entry.id   d23414461a1b1f2a538be65c5cd5592d
#
_cell.length_a   1.000
_cell.length_b   1.000
_cell.length_c   1.000
_cell.angle_alpha   90.00
_cell.angle_beta   90.00
_cell.angle_gamma   90.00
#
_symmetry.space_group_name_H-M   'P 1'
#
loop_
_entity.id
_entity.type
_entity.pdbx_description
1 polymer ?
#
loop_
_entity_poly.entity_id
_entity_poly.type
_entity_poly.pdbx_seq_one_letter_code
_entity_poly.pdbx_strand_id
1 'polypeptide(L)'
;GAPKVMAMQIIDRLESVKRGVYGGAVGYISWAGDMDTAIAIRTAVIKDDEVHIQAGAGIVADSVPALEWEETMNKARGMLRAVAMAQPK
;
A
#
# COMPACT_ATOMS: atom_id res chain seq x y z
N GLY A 1 14.11 2.47 13.11
CA GLY A 1 15.17 2.95 12.33
C GLY A 1 14.95 4.26 11.60
N ALA A 2 13.97 4.36 10.71
CA ALA A 2 13.75 5.58 9.93
C ALA A 2 13.16 6.71 10.79
N PRO A 3 13.52 7.98 10.51
CA PRO A 3 12.94 9.13 11.20
C PRO A 3 11.50 9.33 10.74
N LYS A 4 10.55 8.81 11.51
CA LYS A 4 9.15 8.68 11.13
C LYS A 4 8.47 9.99 10.74
N VAL A 5 8.65 11.03 11.53
CA VAL A 5 8.02 12.34 11.26
C VAL A 5 8.51 12.91 9.93
N MET A 6 9.83 12.92 9.73
CA MET A 6 10.42 13.42 8.49
C MET A 6 9.99 12.58 7.29
N ALA A 7 9.96 11.26 7.43
CA ALA A 7 9.51 10.36 6.35
C ALA A 7 8.06 10.66 5.96
N MET A 8 7.18 10.83 6.94
CA MET A 8 5.77 11.16 6.67
C MET A 8 5.62 12.53 5.99
N GLN A 9 6.42 13.51 6.38
CA GLN A 9 6.43 14.83 5.76
C GLN A 9 6.87 14.75 4.30
N ILE A 10 7.90 13.96 4.01
CA ILE A 10 8.40 13.76 2.65
C ILE A 10 7.34 13.07 1.79
N ILE A 11 6.71 12.03 2.31
CA ILE A 11 5.63 11.32 1.62
C ILE A 11 4.49 12.29 1.26
N ASP A 12 4.04 13.08 2.22
CA ASP A 12 2.96 14.03 2.00
C ASP A 12 3.32 15.09 0.94
N ARG A 13 4.59 15.48 0.89
CA ARG A 13 5.07 16.47 -0.07
C ARG A 13 5.23 15.91 -1.48
N LEU A 14 5.73 14.68 -1.60
CA LEU A 14 6.10 14.11 -2.90
C LEU A 14 4.99 13.31 -3.57
N GLU A 15 4.11 12.68 -2.80
CA GLU A 15 3.01 11.91 -3.38
C GLU A 15 1.86 12.84 -3.78
N SER A 16 1.39 12.66 -5.00
CA SER A 16 0.33 13.51 -5.58
C SER A 16 -1.07 13.14 -5.09
N VAL A 17 -1.24 11.92 -4.56
CA VAL A 17 -2.53 11.39 -4.11
C VAL A 17 -2.40 10.93 -2.67
N LYS A 18 -3.39 11.27 -1.84
CA LYS A 18 -3.44 10.81 -0.46
C LYS A 18 -3.58 9.30 -0.41
N ARG A 19 -2.87 8.66 0.52
CA ARG A 19 -2.85 7.20 0.62
C ARG A 19 -4.17 6.58 1.07
N GLY A 20 -4.94 7.28 1.89
CA GLY A 20 -6.12 6.70 2.51
C GLY A 20 -5.72 5.54 3.41
N VAL A 21 -6.26 4.34 3.15
CA VAL A 21 -5.96 3.15 3.94
C VAL A 21 -4.59 2.54 3.63
N TYR A 22 -4.02 2.82 2.46
CA TYR A 22 -2.76 2.24 2.04
C TYR A 22 -1.62 2.55 3.02
N GLY A 23 -0.91 1.50 3.43
CA GLY A 23 0.20 1.63 4.37
C GLY A 23 -0.22 1.87 5.82
N GLY A 24 -1.51 1.95 6.08
CA GLY A 24 -2.03 2.12 7.43
C GLY A 24 -2.06 0.82 8.23
N ALA A 25 -2.53 0.90 9.45
CA ALA A 25 -2.69 -0.26 10.31
C ALA A 25 -4.11 -0.81 10.19
N VAL A 26 -4.21 -2.12 10.04
CA VAL A 26 -5.47 -2.85 10.03
C VAL A 26 -5.38 -3.99 11.04
N GLY A 27 -6.43 -4.18 11.82
CA GLY A 27 -6.39 -5.22 12.84
C GLY A 27 -7.59 -5.22 13.76
N TYR A 28 -7.42 -5.84 14.92
CA TYR A 28 -8.46 -5.92 15.92
C TYR A 28 -7.90 -5.72 17.33
N ILE A 29 -8.80 -5.31 18.22
CA ILE A 29 -8.56 -5.27 19.66
C ILE A 29 -9.69 -6.09 20.29
N SER A 30 -9.33 -7.18 20.97
CA SER A 30 -10.33 -8.06 21.59
C SER A 30 -10.77 -7.53 22.95
N TRP A 31 -11.93 -7.99 23.40
CA TRP A 31 -12.41 -7.68 24.74
C TRP A 31 -11.51 -8.22 25.85
N ALA A 32 -10.73 -9.25 25.56
CA ALA A 32 -9.75 -9.81 26.50
C ALA A 32 -8.46 -8.99 26.61
N GLY A 33 -8.32 -7.93 25.81
CA GLY A 33 -7.13 -7.07 25.82
C GLY A 33 -6.06 -7.46 24.82
N ASP A 34 -6.28 -8.49 24.02
CA ASP A 34 -5.37 -8.87 22.95
C ASP A 34 -5.53 -7.93 21.75
N MET A 35 -4.42 -7.65 21.07
CA MET A 35 -4.44 -6.83 19.86
C MET A 35 -3.52 -7.46 18.82
N ASP A 36 -3.99 -7.48 17.58
CA ASP A 36 -3.18 -7.88 16.45
C ASP A 36 -3.40 -6.89 15.31
N THR A 37 -2.31 -6.43 14.71
CA THR A 37 -2.36 -5.47 13.62
C THR A 37 -1.42 -5.87 12.50
N ALA A 38 -1.78 -5.46 11.29
CA ALA A 38 -0.98 -5.67 10.09
C ALA A 38 -0.95 -4.36 9.30
N ILE A 39 -0.04 -4.27 8.36
CA ILE A 39 0.03 -3.13 7.46
C ILE A 39 -0.91 -3.35 6.27
N ALA A 40 -1.65 -2.31 5.88
CA ALA A 40 -2.57 -2.38 4.75
C ALA A 40 -1.81 -2.24 3.43
N ILE A 41 -1.29 -3.36 2.96
CA ILE A 41 -0.63 -3.49 1.66
C ILE A 41 -1.23 -4.67 0.92
N ARG A 42 -1.02 -4.71 -0.39
CA ARG A 42 -1.60 -5.75 -1.25
C ARG A 42 -3.10 -5.89 -1.03
N THR A 43 -3.73 -4.72 -0.91
CA THR A 43 -5.15 -4.55 -0.59
C THR A 43 -5.80 -3.74 -1.68
N ALA A 44 -6.94 -4.21 -2.17
CA ALA A 44 -7.76 -3.45 -3.10
C ALA A 44 -8.93 -2.82 -2.34
N VAL A 45 -9.22 -1.57 -2.63
CA VAL A 45 -10.43 -0.89 -2.13
C VAL A 45 -11.46 -0.91 -3.24
N ILE A 46 -12.60 -1.51 -2.97
CA ILE A 46 -13.69 -1.60 -3.94
C ILE A 46 -14.80 -0.66 -3.47
N LYS A 47 -15.12 0.32 -4.29
CA LYS A 47 -16.13 1.33 -3.97
C LYS A 47 -16.75 1.85 -5.26
N ASP A 48 -18.08 1.96 -5.28
CA ASP A 48 -18.84 2.50 -6.42
C ASP A 48 -18.49 1.79 -7.75
N ASP A 49 -18.39 0.45 -7.70
CA ASP A 49 -18.02 -0.42 -8.82
C ASP A 49 -16.61 -0.16 -9.38
N GLU A 50 -15.77 0.53 -8.62
CA GLU A 50 -14.38 0.77 -8.98
C GLU A 50 -13.44 0.03 -8.04
N VAL A 51 -12.33 -0.45 -8.59
CA VAL A 51 -11.25 -1.08 -7.83
C VAL A 51 -10.07 -0.12 -7.76
N HIS A 52 -9.69 0.24 -6.54
CA HIS A 52 -8.56 1.12 -6.29
C HIS A 52 -7.40 0.30 -5.74
N ILE A 53 -6.27 0.35 -6.41
CA ILE A 53 -5.06 -0.36 -6.03
C ILE A 53 -3.94 0.65 -5.88
N GLN A 54 -3.20 0.54 -4.78
CA GLN A 54 -2.03 1.35 -4.54
C GLN A 54 -0.86 0.44 -4.17
N ALA A 55 0.30 0.73 -4.72
CA ALA A 55 1.53 0.00 -4.46
C ALA A 55 2.68 0.97 -4.29
N GLY A 56 3.68 0.55 -3.55
CA GLY A 56 4.87 1.34 -3.31
C GLY A 56 6.03 0.45 -2.94
N ALA A 57 7.19 1.07 -2.80
CA ALA A 57 8.41 0.39 -2.39
C ALA A 57 9.15 1.24 -1.36
N GLY A 58 9.90 0.57 -0.48
CA GLY A 58 10.77 1.26 0.46
C GLY A 58 11.97 1.87 -0.29
N ILE A 59 12.26 3.12 0.03
CA ILE A 59 13.34 3.86 -0.61
C ILE A 59 14.48 4.05 0.40
N VAL A 60 15.68 3.73 -0.02
CA VAL A 60 16.91 3.93 0.76
C VAL A 60 17.95 4.65 -0.11
N ALA A 61 19.07 5.03 0.51
CA ALA A 61 20.10 5.82 -0.18
C ALA A 61 20.62 5.14 -1.46
N ASP A 62 20.72 3.81 -1.46
CA ASP A 62 21.22 3.05 -2.61
C ASP A 62 20.14 2.62 -3.60
N SER A 63 18.90 3.05 -3.40
CA SER A 63 17.81 2.73 -4.31
C SER A 63 18.05 3.29 -5.71
N VAL A 64 17.73 2.50 -6.72
CA VAL A 64 17.78 2.92 -8.12
C VAL A 64 16.37 3.23 -8.58
N PRO A 65 16.05 4.48 -8.95
CA PRO A 65 14.67 4.89 -9.25
C PRO A 65 13.94 4.00 -10.25
N ALA A 66 14.61 3.60 -11.33
CA ALA A 66 13.99 2.75 -12.35
C ALA A 66 13.62 1.37 -11.82
N LEU A 67 14.47 0.78 -10.96
CA LEU A 67 14.21 -0.53 -10.35
C LEU A 67 13.10 -0.44 -9.31
N GLU A 68 13.05 0.64 -8.54
CA GLU A 68 11.98 0.86 -7.56
C GLU A 68 10.62 1.05 -8.25
N TRP A 69 10.59 1.78 -9.35
CA TRP A 69 9.40 1.91 -10.17
C TRP A 69 8.90 0.56 -10.67
N GLU A 70 9.80 -0.27 -11.21
CA GLU A 70 9.46 -1.60 -11.70
C GLU A 70 8.91 -2.49 -10.58
N GLU A 71 9.48 -2.40 -9.38
CA GLU A 71 8.98 -3.13 -8.21
C GLU A 71 7.53 -2.73 -7.88
N THR A 72 7.21 -1.43 -7.89
CA THR A 72 5.84 -0.98 -7.64
C THR A 72 4.86 -1.50 -8.68
N MET A 73 5.26 -1.49 -9.95
CA MET A 73 4.42 -2.01 -11.03
C MET A 73 4.18 -3.51 -10.91
N ASN A 74 5.21 -4.26 -10.53
CA ASN A 74 5.09 -5.71 -10.32
C ASN A 74 4.15 -6.04 -9.16
N LYS A 75 4.23 -5.29 -8.06
CA LYS A 75 3.31 -5.44 -6.93
C LYS A 75 1.86 -5.15 -7.32
N ALA A 76 1.63 -4.11 -8.11
CA ALA A 76 0.29 -3.77 -8.57
C ALA A 76 -0.27 -4.81 -9.55
N ARG A 77 0.56 -5.35 -10.43
CA ARG A 77 0.13 -6.35 -11.42
C ARG A 77 -0.46 -7.60 -10.79
N GLY A 78 0.12 -8.07 -9.70
CA GLY A 78 -0.39 -9.25 -9.00
C GLY A 78 -1.85 -9.06 -8.58
N MET A 79 -2.17 -7.90 -8.06
CA MET A 79 -3.54 -7.57 -7.62
C MET A 79 -4.47 -7.34 -8.80
N LEU A 80 -4.02 -6.66 -9.84
CA LEU A 80 -4.80 -6.45 -11.07
C LEU A 80 -5.13 -7.77 -11.73
N ARG A 81 -4.18 -8.70 -11.76
CA ARG A 81 -4.39 -10.04 -12.30
C ARG A 81 -5.45 -10.80 -11.50
N ALA A 82 -5.40 -10.73 -10.18
CA ALA A 82 -6.40 -11.36 -9.32
C ALA A 82 -7.81 -10.82 -9.59
N VAL A 83 -7.94 -9.52 -9.74
CA VAL A 83 -9.22 -8.88 -10.07
C VAL A 83 -9.70 -9.34 -11.45
N ALA A 84 -8.82 -9.38 -12.45
CA ALA A 84 -9.17 -9.84 -13.80
C ALA A 84 -9.66 -11.29 -13.80
N MET A 85 -9.04 -12.16 -13.00
CA MET A 85 -9.45 -13.56 -12.87
C MET A 85 -10.81 -13.71 -12.20
N ALA A 86 -11.21 -12.75 -11.36
CA ALA A 86 -12.49 -12.78 -10.66
C ALA A 86 -13.65 -12.25 -11.51
N GLN A 87 -13.37 -11.60 -12.65
CA GLN A 87 -14.41 -11.06 -13.51
C GLN A 87 -15.21 -12.16 -14.19
N PRO A 88 -16.53 -12.01 -14.35
CA PRO A 88 -17.35 -12.94 -15.12
C PRO A 88 -16.88 -13.01 -16.56
N LYS A 89 -16.86 -14.20 -17.12
CA LYS A 89 -16.53 -14.40 -18.54
C LYS A 89 -17.70 -14.03 -19.43
#